data_7b85f75e8ed949bab2fa88981702caf8
#
_entry.id   7b85f75e8ed949bab2fa88981702caf8
#
_cell.length_a   1.000
_cell.length_b   1.000
_cell.length_c   1.000
_cell.angle_alpha   90.00
_cell.angle_beta   90.00
_cell.angle_gamma   90.00
#
_symmetry.space_group_name_H-M   'P 1'
#
loop_
_entity.id
_entity.type
_entity.pdbx_description
1 polymer ?
#
loop_
_entity_poly.entity_id
_entity_poly.type
_entity_poly.pdbx_seq_one_letter_code
_entity_poly.pdbx_strand_id
1 'polypeptide(L)'
;LRRQRQMCIRDSYNTYYSALNANLVANEVFFDSASIRENVVSLAKLVGYTPRSAKAAKATITMDFVVTPAQSSLTLKKGTAFVGKNADGTFIFSVLADVTRESYIDGNGIRRVTFTDIDIYQGNLLNLNYAVDTSTKQSFIIPSADADIDLLTVIVDHFDTSVPLSYR
;
A
#
# COMPACT_ATOMS: atom_id res chain seq x y z
N LEU A 1 19.22 -20.66 -55.66
CA LEU A 1 18.77 -21.58 -54.59
C LEU A 1 18.99 -21.07 -53.16
N ARG A 2 20.14 -20.44 -52.84
CA ARG A 2 20.43 -19.94 -51.47
C ARG A 2 19.60 -18.73 -51.09
N ARG A 3 19.39 -17.75 -51.99
CA ARG A 3 18.53 -16.57 -51.79
C ARG A 3 17.05 -16.95 -51.64
N GLN A 4 16.54 -17.91 -52.41
CA GLN A 4 15.18 -18.39 -52.32
C GLN A 4 14.89 -19.06 -50.95
N ARG A 5 15.81 -19.88 -50.42
CA ARG A 5 15.65 -20.50 -49.09
C ARG A 5 15.62 -19.46 -47.98
N GLN A 6 16.46 -18.43 -48.06
CA GLN A 6 16.44 -17.33 -47.06
C GLN A 6 15.15 -16.51 -47.14
N MET A 7 14.58 -16.31 -48.34
CA MET A 7 13.28 -15.64 -48.49
C MET A 7 12.17 -16.47 -47.87
N CYS A 8 12.08 -17.78 -48.15
CA CYS A 8 11.05 -18.64 -47.60
C CYS A 8 11.13 -18.74 -46.07
N ILE A 9 12.33 -18.86 -45.50
CA ILE A 9 12.50 -18.90 -44.03
C ILE A 9 12.03 -17.58 -43.39
N ARG A 10 12.38 -16.46 -43.95
CA ARG A 10 12.00 -15.13 -43.44
C ARG A 10 10.51 -14.88 -43.57
N ASP A 11 9.91 -15.34 -44.65
CA ASP A 11 8.49 -15.21 -44.92
C ASP A 11 7.67 -16.10 -43.96
N SER A 12 8.09 -17.36 -43.77
CA SER A 12 7.49 -18.25 -42.76
C SER A 12 7.59 -17.68 -41.36
N TYR A 13 8.73 -17.08 -41.01
CA TYR A 13 8.90 -16.41 -39.68
C TYR A 13 7.97 -15.23 -39.54
N ASN A 14 7.87 -14.36 -40.53
CA ASN A 14 6.98 -13.20 -40.50
C ASN A 14 5.51 -13.62 -40.41
N THR A 15 5.10 -14.63 -41.15
CA THR A 15 3.74 -15.16 -41.14
C THR A 15 3.41 -15.73 -39.76
N TYR A 16 4.35 -16.52 -39.19
CA TYR A 16 4.17 -17.10 -37.87
C TYR A 16 4.04 -16.03 -36.80
N TYR A 17 4.94 -15.05 -36.75
CA TYR A 17 4.87 -13.97 -35.75
C TYR A 17 3.68 -13.05 -35.96
N SER A 18 3.27 -12.81 -37.19
CA SER A 18 2.07 -12.02 -37.47
C SER A 18 0.79 -12.74 -36.96
N ALA A 19 0.71 -14.05 -37.20
CA ALA A 19 -0.40 -14.86 -36.69
C ALA A 19 -0.40 -14.97 -35.15
N LEU A 20 0.78 -15.15 -34.55
CA LEU A 20 0.93 -15.17 -33.10
C LEU A 20 0.51 -13.83 -32.46
N ASN A 21 1.01 -12.71 -32.99
CA ASN A 21 0.66 -11.38 -32.51
C ASN A 21 -0.83 -11.08 -32.68
N ALA A 22 -1.42 -11.46 -33.82
CA ALA A 22 -2.86 -11.29 -34.04
C ALA A 22 -3.69 -12.09 -33.02
N ASN A 23 -3.27 -13.30 -32.70
CA ASN A 23 -3.93 -14.13 -31.67
C ASN A 23 -3.76 -13.55 -30.27
N LEU A 24 -2.55 -13.08 -29.92
CA LEU A 24 -2.32 -12.42 -28.64
C LEU A 24 -3.20 -11.16 -28.48
N VAL A 25 -3.25 -10.31 -29.51
CA VAL A 25 -4.10 -9.11 -29.47
C VAL A 25 -5.59 -9.49 -29.37
N ALA A 26 -6.04 -10.50 -30.11
CA ALA A 26 -7.43 -10.96 -30.04
C ALA A 26 -7.81 -11.47 -28.64
N ASN A 27 -6.91 -12.17 -27.98
CA ASN A 27 -7.12 -12.69 -26.63
C ASN A 27 -7.18 -11.58 -25.57
N GLU A 28 -6.46 -10.48 -25.76
CA GLU A 28 -6.43 -9.35 -24.83
C GLU A 28 -7.70 -8.47 -24.87
N VAL A 29 -8.61 -8.69 -25.83
CA VAL A 29 -9.86 -7.93 -25.96
C VAL A 29 -10.94 -8.43 -24.98
N PHE A 30 -10.86 -9.68 -24.53
CA PHE A 30 -11.87 -10.29 -23.67
C PHE A 30 -11.37 -10.44 -22.24
N PHE A 31 -12.25 -10.21 -21.27
CA PHE A 31 -11.94 -10.36 -19.84
C PHE A 31 -11.39 -11.74 -19.47
N ASP A 32 -11.98 -12.79 -20.05
CA ASP A 32 -11.65 -14.18 -19.70
C ASP A 32 -10.28 -14.60 -20.22
N SER A 33 -9.79 -13.97 -21.27
CA SER A 33 -8.54 -14.34 -21.94
C SER A 33 -7.43 -13.31 -21.81
N ALA A 34 -7.75 -12.10 -21.32
CA ALA A 34 -6.76 -11.04 -21.13
C ALA A 34 -5.78 -11.40 -20.01
N SER A 35 -4.50 -11.38 -20.32
CA SER A 35 -3.41 -11.71 -19.40
C SER A 35 -2.62 -10.49 -18.91
N ILE A 36 -2.65 -9.40 -19.68
CA ILE A 36 -1.95 -8.16 -19.36
C ILE A 36 -2.80 -7.32 -18.43
N ARG A 37 -2.30 -7.06 -17.20
CA ARG A 37 -3.02 -6.31 -16.16
C ARG A 37 -3.57 -4.95 -16.64
N GLU A 38 -2.81 -4.23 -17.45
CA GLU A 38 -3.21 -2.90 -17.97
C GLU A 38 -4.44 -3.00 -18.89
N ASN A 39 -4.51 -4.04 -19.71
CA ASN A 39 -5.63 -4.31 -20.59
C ASN A 39 -6.87 -4.69 -19.78
N VAL A 40 -6.70 -5.56 -18.77
CA VAL A 40 -7.79 -5.94 -17.85
C VAL A 40 -8.34 -4.71 -17.11
N VAL A 41 -7.46 -3.83 -16.64
CA VAL A 41 -7.86 -2.56 -15.99
C VAL A 41 -8.63 -1.66 -16.96
N SER A 42 -8.21 -1.60 -18.23
CA SER A 42 -8.89 -0.80 -19.26
C SER A 42 -10.27 -1.36 -19.59
N LEU A 43 -10.39 -2.67 -19.71
CA LEU A 43 -11.67 -3.36 -19.90
C LEU A 43 -12.60 -3.15 -18.69
N ALA A 44 -12.06 -3.24 -17.46
CA ALA A 44 -12.81 -3.00 -16.24
C ALA A 44 -13.42 -1.58 -16.18
N LYS A 45 -12.66 -0.58 -16.62
CA LYS A 45 -13.13 0.81 -16.70
C LYS A 45 -14.28 0.99 -17.68
N LEU A 46 -14.30 0.23 -18.79
CA LEU A 46 -15.40 0.28 -19.75
C LEU A 46 -16.74 -0.18 -19.15
N VAL A 47 -16.72 -1.10 -18.21
CA VAL A 47 -17.91 -1.54 -17.46
C VAL A 47 -18.16 -0.74 -16.18
N GLY A 48 -17.45 0.38 -15.99
CA GLY A 48 -17.63 1.29 -14.85
C GLY A 48 -16.93 0.85 -13.57
N TYR A 49 -16.08 -0.18 -13.61
CA TYR A 49 -15.29 -0.62 -12.46
C TYR A 49 -13.90 0.00 -12.48
N THR A 50 -13.54 0.77 -11.45
CA THR A 50 -12.19 1.28 -11.27
C THR A 50 -11.45 0.38 -10.28
N PRO A 51 -10.44 -0.37 -10.73
CA PRO A 51 -9.63 -1.20 -9.84
C PRO A 51 -8.95 -0.34 -8.77
N ARG A 52 -9.02 -0.80 -7.54
CA ARG A 52 -8.36 -0.15 -6.39
C ARG A 52 -6.96 -0.73 -6.19
N SER A 53 -6.16 -0.01 -5.40
CA SER A 53 -4.89 -0.53 -4.88
C SER A 53 -5.11 -1.72 -3.93
N ALA A 54 -4.02 -2.37 -3.53
CA ALA A 54 -4.05 -3.31 -2.42
C ALA A 54 -4.67 -2.62 -1.19
N LYS A 55 -5.45 -3.36 -0.41
CA LYS A 55 -6.09 -2.84 0.80
C LYS A 55 -5.56 -3.58 2.02
N ALA A 56 -5.07 -2.82 2.99
CA ALA A 56 -4.59 -3.36 4.25
C ALA A 56 -5.73 -3.96 5.06
N ALA A 57 -5.54 -5.14 5.62
CA ALA A 57 -6.49 -5.69 6.59
C ALA A 57 -6.44 -4.85 7.86
N LYS A 58 -7.63 -4.53 8.40
CA LYS A 58 -7.80 -3.74 9.61
C LYS A 58 -8.19 -4.67 10.76
N ALA A 59 -7.59 -4.45 11.93
CA ALA A 59 -8.01 -5.06 13.18
C ALA A 59 -8.11 -3.98 14.26
N THR A 60 -8.98 -4.20 15.24
CA THR A 60 -9.12 -3.32 16.41
C THR A 60 -8.70 -4.11 17.65
N ILE A 61 -7.78 -3.58 18.42
CA ILE A 61 -7.23 -4.26 19.60
C ILE A 61 -7.36 -3.41 20.87
N THR A 62 -7.46 -4.10 21.99
CA THR A 62 -7.37 -3.51 23.33
C THR A 62 -6.16 -4.06 24.04
N MET A 63 -5.37 -3.19 24.68
CA MET A 63 -4.12 -3.56 25.34
C MET A 63 -4.01 -2.91 26.71
N ASP A 64 -3.49 -3.66 27.66
CA ASP A 64 -3.16 -3.20 29.00
C ASP A 64 -1.66 -3.28 29.24
N PHE A 65 -1.08 -2.18 29.73
CA PHE A 65 0.33 -2.11 30.11
C PHE A 65 0.46 -1.76 31.58
N VAL A 66 1.33 -2.49 32.29
CA VAL A 66 1.80 -2.09 33.61
C VAL A 66 2.93 -1.09 33.42
N VAL A 67 2.80 0.06 34.01
CA VAL A 67 3.78 1.15 33.92
C VAL A 67 4.42 1.44 35.28
N THR A 68 5.57 2.08 35.27
CA THR A 68 6.27 2.48 36.49
C THR A 68 5.45 3.52 37.28
N PRO A 69 5.53 3.58 38.62
CA PRO A 69 4.77 4.49 39.42
C PRO A 69 4.92 6.00 39.11
N ALA A 70 6.07 6.36 38.53
CA ALA A 70 6.36 7.74 38.13
C ALA A 70 5.75 8.15 36.78
N GLN A 71 5.22 7.19 36.00
CA GLN A 71 4.74 7.44 34.63
C GLN A 71 3.26 7.83 34.63
N SER A 72 2.95 9.09 34.30
CA SER A 72 1.60 9.61 34.26
C SER A 72 0.83 9.28 32.97
N SER A 73 1.54 9.07 31.87
CA SER A 73 0.96 8.75 30.57
C SER A 73 1.87 7.84 29.75
N LEU A 74 1.30 7.14 28.78
CA LEU A 74 2.02 6.34 27.79
C LEU A 74 1.53 6.70 26.40
N THR A 75 2.47 6.88 25.47
CA THR A 75 2.14 7.17 24.07
C THR A 75 2.53 5.99 23.20
N LEU A 76 1.55 5.43 22.51
CA LEU A 76 1.75 4.48 21.44
C LEU A 76 2.09 5.26 20.16
N LYS A 77 3.32 5.14 19.70
CA LYS A 77 3.83 5.90 18.56
C LYS A 77 3.29 5.35 17.25
N LYS A 78 3.02 6.26 16.31
CA LYS A 78 2.79 5.96 14.91
C LYS A 78 3.87 5.01 14.36
N GLY A 79 3.46 3.95 13.65
CA GLY A 79 4.36 2.95 13.11
C GLY A 79 4.80 1.87 14.11
N THR A 80 4.29 1.87 15.36
CA THR A 80 4.51 0.75 16.29
C THR A 80 3.95 -0.52 15.67
N ALA A 81 4.82 -1.55 15.58
CA ALA A 81 4.48 -2.80 14.94
C ALA A 81 3.99 -3.84 15.95
N PHE A 82 2.96 -4.56 15.57
CA PHE A 82 2.40 -5.72 16.28
C PHE A 82 2.54 -6.96 15.40
N VAL A 83 2.85 -8.08 15.99
CA VAL A 83 3.02 -9.35 15.29
C VAL A 83 1.88 -10.27 15.66
N GLY A 84 1.03 -10.57 14.67
CA GLY A 84 -0.01 -11.59 14.75
C GLY A 84 0.48 -12.90 14.15
N LYS A 85 0.17 -14.04 14.79
CA LYS A 85 0.47 -15.37 14.27
C LYS A 85 -0.81 -16.18 14.18
N ASN A 86 -0.99 -16.88 13.06
CA ASN A 86 -2.03 -17.88 12.91
C ASN A 86 -1.47 -19.13 12.19
N ALA A 87 -2.33 -20.07 11.81
CA ALA A 87 -1.94 -21.28 11.10
C ALA A 87 -1.30 -21.00 9.73
N ASP A 88 -1.66 -19.90 9.08
CA ASP A 88 -1.20 -19.52 7.73
C ASP A 88 0.11 -18.76 7.76
N GLY A 89 0.53 -18.22 8.92
CA GLY A 89 1.78 -17.51 9.03
C GLY A 89 1.86 -16.41 10.08
N THR A 90 2.85 -15.56 9.90
CA THR A 90 3.11 -14.41 10.75
C THR A 90 2.80 -13.13 9.97
N PHE A 91 1.97 -12.27 10.55
CA PHE A 91 1.54 -11.03 9.95
C PHE A 91 1.97 -9.86 10.83
N ILE A 92 2.43 -8.79 10.20
CA ILE A 92 2.82 -7.55 10.87
C ILE A 92 1.68 -6.55 10.71
N PHE A 93 1.32 -5.86 11.80
CA PHE A 93 0.35 -4.79 11.81
C PHE A 93 0.99 -3.53 12.40
N SER A 94 0.57 -2.37 11.95
CA SER A 94 1.11 -1.09 12.42
C SER A 94 0.00 -0.10 12.77
N VAL A 95 0.29 0.79 13.72
CA VAL A 95 -0.58 1.92 14.10
C VAL A 95 -0.28 3.10 13.19
N LEU A 96 -1.32 3.81 12.74
CA LEU A 96 -1.19 4.93 11.81
C LEU A 96 -1.08 6.31 12.48
N ALA A 97 -1.39 6.42 13.76
CA ALA A 97 -1.36 7.69 14.50
C ALA A 97 -0.79 7.51 15.91
N ASP A 98 -0.22 8.58 16.46
CA ASP A 98 0.18 8.62 17.86
C ASP A 98 -1.08 8.60 18.75
N VAL A 99 -1.14 7.69 19.70
CA VAL A 99 -2.21 7.59 20.68
C VAL A 99 -1.64 7.69 22.08
N THR A 100 -2.01 8.72 22.82
CA THR A 100 -1.61 8.91 24.23
C THR A 100 -2.76 8.57 25.16
N ARG A 101 -2.47 7.83 26.22
CA ARG A 101 -3.42 7.52 27.30
C ARG A 101 -2.78 7.80 28.65
N GLU A 102 -3.60 8.29 29.57
CA GLU A 102 -3.18 8.53 30.94
C GLU A 102 -3.16 7.22 31.74
N SER A 103 -2.26 7.16 32.70
CA SER A 103 -2.18 6.03 33.62
C SER A 103 -3.16 6.18 34.76
N TYR A 104 -3.70 5.08 35.22
CA TYR A 104 -4.53 4.99 36.41
C TYR A 104 -3.98 3.93 37.37
N ILE A 105 -4.41 3.98 38.63
CA ILE A 105 -4.08 2.98 39.64
C ILE A 105 -5.24 2.01 39.74
N ASP A 106 -4.94 0.72 39.56
CA ASP A 106 -5.96 -0.32 39.68
C ASP A 106 -6.28 -0.62 41.18
N GLY A 107 -7.30 -1.48 41.43
CA GLY A 107 -7.70 -1.88 42.78
C GLY A 107 -6.62 -2.59 43.61
N ASN A 108 -5.49 -3.00 42.98
CA ASN A 108 -4.36 -3.64 43.64
C ASN A 108 -3.20 -2.67 43.87
N GLY A 109 -3.39 -1.37 43.59
CA GLY A 109 -2.34 -0.36 43.72
C GLY A 109 -1.29 -0.36 42.58
N ILE A 110 -1.53 -1.11 41.51
CA ILE A 110 -0.64 -1.18 40.36
C ILE A 110 -1.04 -0.11 39.35
N ARG A 111 -0.05 0.65 38.85
CA ARG A 111 -0.28 1.67 37.83
C ARG A 111 -0.36 1.01 36.46
N ARG A 112 -1.44 1.29 35.71
CA ARG A 112 -1.74 0.73 34.40
C ARG A 112 -2.10 1.81 33.39
N VAL A 113 -1.92 1.49 32.13
CA VAL A 113 -2.42 2.25 30.98
C VAL A 113 -3.17 1.30 30.07
N THR A 114 -4.44 1.59 29.79
CA THR A 114 -5.29 0.81 28.90
C THR A 114 -5.49 1.57 27.60
N PHE A 115 -5.16 0.92 26.50
CA PHE A 115 -5.49 1.38 25.16
C PHE A 115 -6.68 0.57 24.65
N THR A 116 -7.85 1.18 24.58
CA THR A 116 -9.08 0.57 24.06
C THR A 116 -9.30 0.99 22.63
N ASP A 117 -9.81 0.06 21.82
CA ASP A 117 -10.27 0.30 20.45
C ASP A 117 -9.20 0.93 19.54
N ILE A 118 -7.97 0.42 19.61
CA ILE A 118 -6.89 0.86 18.76
C ILE A 118 -6.96 0.14 17.42
N ASP A 119 -7.12 0.91 16.36
CA ASP A 119 -7.08 0.41 14.99
C ASP A 119 -5.66 0.16 14.56
N ILE A 120 -5.39 -1.06 14.11
CA ILE A 120 -4.11 -1.48 13.52
C ILE A 120 -4.35 -1.99 12.11
N TYR A 121 -3.37 -1.76 11.22
CA TYR A 121 -3.45 -2.10 9.81
C TYR A 121 -2.31 -3.02 9.43
N GLN A 122 -2.61 -4.05 8.63
CA GLN A 122 -1.61 -5.00 8.15
C GLN A 122 -0.58 -4.29 7.27
N GLY A 123 0.68 -4.56 7.55
CA GLY A 123 1.84 -4.00 6.85
C GLY A 123 2.67 -3.07 7.72
N ASN A 124 3.70 -2.52 7.10
CA ASN A 124 4.60 -1.54 7.72
C ASN A 124 4.22 -0.14 7.25
N LEU A 125 4.33 0.84 8.15
CA LEU A 125 4.19 2.24 7.77
C LEU A 125 5.40 2.66 6.92
N LEU A 126 5.13 3.08 5.68
CA LEU A 126 6.13 3.67 4.79
C LEU A 126 6.07 5.19 4.93
N ASN A 127 7.18 5.81 5.28
CA ASN A 127 7.33 7.26 5.35
C ASN A 127 8.34 7.73 4.29
N LEU A 128 7.90 8.61 3.40
CA LEU A 128 8.71 9.13 2.29
C LEU A 128 8.74 10.65 2.39
N ASN A 129 9.94 11.22 2.34
CA ASN A 129 10.14 12.65 2.36
C ASN A 129 10.67 13.11 1.00
N TYR A 130 10.03 14.11 0.43
CA TYR A 130 10.42 14.72 -0.83
C TYR A 130 10.64 16.21 -0.65
N ALA A 131 11.73 16.73 -1.20
CA ALA A 131 11.93 18.16 -1.33
C ALA A 131 11.16 18.67 -2.54
N VAL A 132 10.32 19.69 -2.32
CA VAL A 132 9.54 20.30 -3.40
C VAL A 132 10.32 21.46 -4.02
N ASP A 133 10.49 21.40 -5.35
CA ASP A 133 10.98 22.51 -6.15
C ASP A 133 9.80 23.22 -6.83
N THR A 134 9.50 24.42 -6.40
CA THR A 134 8.36 25.20 -6.90
C THR A 134 8.54 25.71 -8.33
N SER A 135 9.75 25.62 -8.89
CA SER A 135 10.07 26.07 -10.26
C SER A 135 9.62 25.08 -11.33
N THR A 136 9.40 23.83 -10.97
CA THR A 136 9.07 22.73 -11.89
C THR A 136 7.85 21.93 -11.42
N LYS A 137 7.07 21.41 -12.38
CA LYS A 137 6.01 20.45 -12.08
C LYS A 137 6.63 19.11 -11.73
N GLN A 138 6.55 18.72 -10.48
CA GLN A 138 7.10 17.45 -10.00
C GLN A 138 6.02 16.37 -9.89
N SER A 139 6.42 15.13 -10.08
CA SER A 139 5.61 13.94 -9.80
C SER A 139 6.35 13.08 -8.78
N PHE A 140 5.66 12.73 -7.71
CA PHE A 140 6.20 11.89 -6.64
C PHE A 140 5.67 10.47 -6.80
N ILE A 141 6.57 9.49 -6.74
CA ILE A 141 6.24 8.08 -6.95
C ILE A 141 6.36 7.35 -5.62
N ILE A 142 5.32 6.59 -5.26
CA ILE A 142 5.37 5.68 -4.13
C ILE A 142 6.06 4.39 -4.60
N PRO A 143 7.22 4.01 -4.04
CA PRO A 143 8.01 2.87 -4.51
C PRO A 143 7.46 1.53 -3.97
N SER A 144 6.15 1.34 -3.98
CA SER A 144 5.49 0.12 -3.54
C SER A 144 4.23 -0.10 -4.37
N ALA A 145 4.15 -1.24 -5.04
CA ALA A 145 2.97 -1.65 -5.79
C ALA A 145 1.81 -2.08 -4.86
N ASP A 146 2.14 -2.48 -3.64
CA ASP A 146 1.18 -2.99 -2.65
C ASP A 146 0.78 -1.93 -1.63
N ALA A 147 1.07 -0.66 -1.89
CA ALA A 147 0.65 0.43 -1.02
C ALA A 147 -0.87 0.58 -1.01
N ASP A 148 -1.45 0.67 0.19
CA ASP A 148 -2.86 1.03 0.36
C ASP A 148 -3.03 2.55 0.18
N ILE A 149 -3.60 2.94 -0.95
CA ILE A 149 -3.81 4.36 -1.31
C ILE A 149 -4.91 4.99 -0.44
N ASP A 150 -5.87 4.20 0.04
CA ASP A 150 -6.95 4.71 0.90
C ASP A 150 -6.41 5.23 2.26
N LEU A 151 -5.24 4.75 2.69
CA LEU A 151 -4.57 5.17 3.93
C LEU A 151 -3.46 6.21 3.69
N LEU A 152 -3.25 6.66 2.45
CA LEU A 152 -2.23 7.64 2.12
C LEU A 152 -2.52 8.99 2.79
N THR A 153 -1.54 9.51 3.50
CA THR A 153 -1.58 10.86 4.07
C THR A 153 -0.41 11.66 3.52
N VAL A 154 -0.70 12.80 2.95
CA VAL A 154 0.32 13.74 2.48
C VAL A 154 0.39 14.91 3.47
N ILE A 155 1.59 15.18 3.98
CA ILE A 155 1.86 16.32 4.86
C ILE A 155 2.77 17.26 4.08
N VAL A 156 2.38 18.52 4.00
CA VAL A 156 3.19 19.57 3.37
C VAL A 156 3.70 20.50 4.47
N ASP A 157 5.01 20.50 4.66
CA ASP A 157 5.67 21.40 5.59
C ASP A 157 6.07 22.68 4.84
N HIS A 158 5.55 23.81 5.30
CA HIS A 158 5.95 25.13 4.81
C HIS A 158 6.95 25.74 5.79
N PHE A 159 8.07 26.23 5.28
CA PHE A 159 9.09 26.88 6.11
C PHE A 159 8.59 28.13 6.85
N ASP A 160 7.48 28.74 6.38
CA ASP A 160 6.94 30.01 6.91
C ASP A 160 5.71 29.86 7.82
N THR A 161 5.17 28.66 7.98
CA THR A 161 4.00 28.43 8.83
C THR A 161 4.28 27.37 9.86
N SER A 162 4.01 27.70 11.11
CA SER A 162 4.21 26.79 12.26
C SER A 162 3.22 25.61 12.32
N VAL A 163 2.34 25.45 11.32
CA VAL A 163 1.34 24.39 11.27
C VAL A 163 1.45 23.65 9.94
N PRO A 164 1.83 22.37 9.94
CA PRO A 164 1.82 21.53 8.73
C PRO A 164 0.41 21.29 8.24
N LEU A 165 0.18 21.43 6.94
CA LEU A 165 -1.09 21.09 6.30
C LEU A 165 -1.09 19.58 5.95
N SER A 166 -2.10 18.84 6.42
CA SER A 166 -2.29 17.44 6.06
C SER A 166 -3.44 17.27 5.07
N TYR A 167 -3.21 16.51 4.01
CA TYR A 167 -4.20 16.16 3.00
C TYR A 167 -4.46 14.63 3.05
N ARG A 168 -5.72 14.27 2.95
CA ARG A 168 -6.20 12.89 2.80
C ARG A 168 -6.88 12.71 1.47
#